data_d0577426d67aa4a3ac9054167c5621d8
#
_entry.id   d0577426d67aa4a3ac9054167c5621d8
#
_cell.length_a   1.000
_cell.length_b   1.000
_cell.length_c   1.000
_cell.angle_alpha   90.00
_cell.angle_beta   90.00
_cell.angle_gamma   90.00
#
_symmetry.space_group_name_H-M   'P 1'
#
loop_
_entity.id
_entity.type
_entity.pdbx_description
1 polymer ?
#
loop_
_entity_poly.entity_id
_entity_poly.type
_entity_poly.pdbx_seq_one_letter_code
_entity_poly.pdbx_strand_id
1 'polypeptide(L)'
;MENRILLLEDDVSLIDGLQYSLKKNGFDVDFVRSVQETLTYLSEIEKYDMLILDVTLPDGTGFEICEKVRKNGSQIPIIFLTASDEEVSIIRGLDC
;
A
#
# COMPACT_ATOMS: atom_id res chain seq x y z
N MET A 1 -15.68 -13.64 -4.14
CA MET A 1 -14.76 -12.58 -4.61
C MET A 1 -13.75 -12.30 -3.53
N GLU A 2 -12.49 -12.38 -3.89
CA GLU A 2 -11.43 -12.12 -2.95
C GLU A 2 -11.07 -10.63 -2.99
N ASN A 3 -11.06 -10.02 -1.83
CA ASN A 3 -10.64 -8.63 -1.69
C ASN A 3 -9.18 -8.65 -1.24
N ARG A 4 -8.26 -8.46 -2.16
CA ARG A 4 -6.83 -8.56 -1.88
C ARG A 4 -6.19 -7.19 -1.85
N ILE A 5 -5.43 -6.95 -0.81
CA ILE A 5 -4.75 -5.67 -0.57
C ILE A 5 -3.25 -5.92 -0.49
N LEU A 6 -2.47 -5.09 -1.18
CA LEU A 6 -1.03 -5.02 -0.99
C LEU A 6 -0.72 -3.81 -0.13
N LEU A 7 -0.08 -4.05 1.01
CA LEU A 7 0.23 -3.03 2.01
C LEU A 7 1.73 -2.77 2.01
N LEU A 8 2.13 -1.52 1.78
CA LEU A 8 3.52 -1.08 1.89
C LEU A 8 3.68 -0.27 3.16
N GLU A 9 4.38 -0.84 4.14
CA GLU A 9 4.60 -0.23 5.44
C GLU A 9 5.83 -0.84 6.08
N ASP A 10 6.67 -0.06 6.72
CA ASP A 10 7.88 -0.58 7.37
C ASP A 10 7.74 -0.78 8.87
N ASP A 11 6.72 -0.18 9.50
CA ASP A 11 6.49 -0.33 10.94
C ASP A 11 5.73 -1.64 11.20
N VAL A 12 6.39 -2.58 11.85
CA VAL A 12 5.82 -3.92 12.12
C VAL A 12 4.55 -3.84 12.94
N SER A 13 4.52 -2.96 13.94
CA SER A 13 3.33 -2.83 14.80
C SER A 13 2.12 -2.34 14.00
N LEU A 14 2.35 -1.41 13.09
CA LEU A 14 1.28 -0.89 12.24
C LEU A 14 0.83 -1.95 11.24
N ILE A 15 1.77 -2.71 10.66
CA ILE A 15 1.43 -3.83 9.78
C ILE A 15 0.53 -4.83 10.52
N ASP A 16 0.93 -5.22 11.73
CA ASP A 16 0.17 -6.20 12.50
C ASP A 16 -1.26 -5.73 12.79
N GLY A 17 -1.39 -4.46 13.19
CA GLY A 17 -2.70 -3.88 13.47
C GLY A 17 -3.59 -3.80 12.23
N LEU A 18 -3.03 -3.34 11.13
CA LEU A 18 -3.77 -3.23 9.88
C LEU A 18 -4.15 -4.60 9.34
N GLN A 19 -3.23 -5.57 9.37
CA GLN A 19 -3.54 -6.93 8.92
C GLN A 19 -4.67 -7.53 9.74
N TYR A 20 -4.62 -7.37 11.06
CA TYR A 20 -5.67 -7.88 11.93
C TYR A 20 -7.03 -7.29 11.57
N SER A 21 -7.10 -5.97 11.48
CA SER A 21 -8.35 -5.27 11.19
C SER A 21 -8.91 -5.59 9.82
N LEU A 22 -8.04 -5.63 8.81
CA LEU A 22 -8.46 -5.89 7.44
C LEU A 22 -8.91 -7.34 7.26
N LYS A 23 -8.18 -8.29 7.83
CA LYS A 23 -8.58 -9.70 7.76
C LYS A 23 -9.90 -9.94 8.46
N LYS A 24 -10.11 -9.28 9.59
CA LYS A 24 -11.36 -9.38 10.33
C LYS A 24 -12.55 -8.90 9.50
N ASN A 25 -12.31 -7.98 8.58
CA ASN A 25 -13.33 -7.42 7.70
C ASN A 25 -13.38 -8.09 6.32
N GLY A 26 -12.74 -9.24 6.16
CA GLY A 26 -12.87 -10.04 4.96
C GLY A 26 -11.85 -9.77 3.86
N PHE A 27 -10.76 -9.07 4.18
CA PHE A 27 -9.71 -8.80 3.20
C PHE A 27 -8.53 -9.73 3.38
N ASP A 28 -7.92 -10.14 2.26
CA ASP A 28 -6.63 -10.80 2.26
C ASP A 28 -5.56 -9.73 2.08
N VAL A 29 -4.53 -9.78 2.91
CA VAL A 29 -3.49 -8.75 2.91
C VAL A 29 -2.13 -9.38 2.73
N ASP A 30 -1.42 -8.95 1.70
CA ASP A 30 0.01 -9.21 1.56
C ASP A 30 0.72 -7.91 1.92
N PHE A 31 1.86 -7.99 2.58
CA PHE A 31 2.59 -6.79 2.94
C PHE A 31 4.02 -6.81 2.41
N VAL A 32 4.53 -5.62 2.11
CA VAL A 32 5.92 -5.36 1.74
C VAL A 32 6.41 -4.21 2.61
N ARG A 33 7.72 -4.16 2.86
CA ARG A 33 8.26 -3.25 3.86
C ARG A 33 9.19 -2.17 3.29
N SER A 34 9.42 -2.19 1.99
CA SER A 34 10.31 -1.22 1.35
C SER A 34 9.83 -0.91 -0.06
N VAL A 35 10.29 0.22 -0.60
CA VAL A 35 10.02 0.56 -1.99
C VAL A 35 10.64 -0.51 -2.90
N GLN A 36 11.85 -0.92 -2.61
CA GLN A 36 12.56 -1.93 -3.39
C GLN A 36 11.77 -3.23 -3.48
N GLU A 37 11.25 -3.70 -2.36
CA GLU A 37 10.45 -4.92 -2.32
C GLU A 37 9.16 -4.75 -3.13
N THR A 38 8.52 -3.59 -3.01
CA THR A 38 7.28 -3.30 -3.73
C THR A 38 7.48 -3.36 -5.24
N LEU A 39 8.64 -2.92 -5.72
CA LEU A 39 8.92 -2.92 -7.16
C LEU A 39 8.91 -4.34 -7.74
N THR A 40 9.19 -5.35 -6.94
CA THR A 40 9.13 -6.74 -7.40
C THR A 40 7.70 -7.22 -7.63
N TYR A 41 6.71 -6.50 -7.10
CA TYR A 41 5.30 -6.83 -7.24
C TYR A 41 4.60 -6.08 -8.37
N LEU A 42 5.28 -5.18 -9.06
CA LEU A 42 4.62 -4.35 -10.09
C LEU A 42 3.96 -5.17 -11.19
N SER A 43 4.58 -6.28 -11.59
CA SER A 43 4.01 -7.14 -12.62
C SER A 43 2.78 -7.92 -12.13
N GLU A 44 2.53 -7.93 -10.83
CA GLU A 44 1.42 -8.66 -10.22
C GLU A 44 0.38 -7.73 -9.61
N ILE A 45 0.48 -6.42 -9.87
CA ILE A 45 -0.43 -5.42 -9.28
C ILE A 45 -1.90 -5.74 -9.57
N GLU A 46 -2.20 -6.26 -10.76
CA GLU A 46 -3.59 -6.54 -11.13
C GLU A 46 -4.21 -7.70 -10.35
N LYS A 47 -3.43 -8.43 -9.58
CA LYS A 47 -3.96 -9.46 -8.67
C LYS A 47 -4.56 -8.85 -7.41
N TYR A 48 -4.32 -7.57 -7.17
CA TYR A 48 -4.81 -6.87 -6.00
C TYR A 48 -5.98 -5.97 -6.36
N ASP A 49 -6.83 -5.71 -5.38
CA ASP A 49 -7.99 -4.84 -5.52
C ASP A 49 -7.70 -3.44 -5.02
N MET A 50 -6.67 -3.28 -4.22
CA MET A 50 -6.29 -2.00 -3.64
C MET A 50 -4.84 -2.04 -3.17
N LEU A 51 -4.18 -0.90 -3.24
CA LEU A 51 -2.87 -0.69 -2.63
C LEU A 51 -3.02 0.27 -1.46
N ILE A 52 -2.36 -0.05 -0.35
CA ILE A 52 -2.22 0.87 0.78
C ILE A 52 -0.74 1.14 0.91
N LEU A 53 -0.34 2.38 0.69
CA LEU A 53 1.06 2.76 0.60
C LEU A 53 1.42 3.79 1.67
N ASP A 54 2.43 3.48 2.47
CA ASP A 54 3.02 4.48 3.35
C ASP A 54 3.70 5.54 2.48
N VAL A 55 3.66 6.78 2.91
CA VAL A 55 4.29 7.88 2.17
C VAL A 55 5.80 7.85 2.35
N THR A 56 6.29 7.63 3.57
CA THR A 56 7.71 7.71 3.88
C THR A 56 8.28 6.36 4.27
N LEU A 57 9.30 5.93 3.53
CA LEU A 57 10.00 4.67 3.77
C LEU A 57 11.50 4.93 3.82
N PRO A 58 12.29 4.03 4.43
CA PRO A 58 13.73 4.23 4.50
C PRO A 58 14.41 4.37 3.13
N ASP A 59 13.87 3.74 2.09
CA ASP A 59 14.47 3.72 0.75
C ASP A 59 13.68 4.49 -0.30
N GLY A 60 12.71 5.33 0.10
CA GLY A 60 11.98 6.14 -0.85
C GLY A 60 10.58 6.52 -0.35
N THR A 61 9.67 6.72 -1.28
CA THR A 61 8.31 7.14 -0.94
C THR A 61 7.26 6.28 -1.63
N GLY A 62 6.07 6.22 -1.03
CA GLY A 62 4.93 5.57 -1.66
C GLY A 62 4.49 6.27 -2.93
N PHE A 63 4.79 7.55 -3.08
CA PHE A 63 4.45 8.29 -4.30
C PHE A 63 5.18 7.73 -5.52
N GLU A 64 6.42 7.27 -5.34
CA GLU A 64 7.19 6.64 -6.42
C GLU A 64 6.48 5.40 -6.94
N ILE A 65 5.92 4.61 -6.03
CA ILE A 65 5.17 3.41 -6.40
C ILE A 65 3.91 3.81 -7.17
N CYS A 66 3.19 4.80 -6.68
CA CYS A 66 1.98 5.28 -7.34
C CYS A 66 2.27 5.72 -8.77
N GLU A 67 3.33 6.50 -8.98
CA GLU A 67 3.74 6.95 -10.31
C GLU A 67 3.99 5.77 -11.24
N LYS A 68 4.75 4.76 -10.77
CA LYS A 68 5.07 3.61 -11.59
C LYS A 68 3.84 2.77 -11.92
N VAL A 69 2.95 2.59 -10.97
CA VAL A 69 1.70 1.85 -11.17
C VAL A 69 0.84 2.55 -12.23
N ARG A 70 0.67 3.87 -12.11
CA ARG A 70 -0.12 4.64 -13.08
C ARG A 70 0.54 4.67 -14.45
N LYS A 71 1.85 4.81 -14.51
CA LYS A 71 2.61 4.81 -15.75
C LYS A 71 2.48 3.48 -16.49
N ASN A 72 2.34 2.39 -15.77
CA ASN A 72 2.12 1.07 -16.37
C ASN A 72 0.66 0.83 -16.78
N GLY A 73 -0.19 1.83 -16.64
CA GLY A 73 -1.57 1.77 -17.11
C GLY A 73 -2.58 1.22 -16.11
N SER A 74 -2.16 0.88 -14.90
CA SER A 74 -3.09 0.39 -13.88
C SER A 74 -3.84 1.55 -13.24
N GLN A 75 -5.14 1.36 -13.04
CA GLN A 75 -5.99 2.32 -12.34
C GLN A 75 -6.43 1.78 -10.97
N ILE A 76 -5.67 0.84 -10.43
CA ILE A 76 -5.98 0.23 -9.14
C ILE A 76 -6.16 1.32 -8.06
N PRO A 77 -7.17 1.23 -7.20
CA PRO A 77 -7.34 2.17 -6.11
C PRO A 77 -6.11 2.19 -5.20
N ILE A 78 -5.66 3.39 -4.85
CA ILE A 78 -4.50 3.58 -3.98
C ILE A 78 -4.89 4.49 -2.83
N ILE A 79 -4.54 4.06 -1.62
CA ILE A 79 -4.70 4.85 -0.41
C ILE A 79 -3.32 5.09 0.17
N PHE A 80 -3.02 6.33 0.51
CA PHE A 80 -1.77 6.66 1.19
C PHE A 80 -2.00 6.78 2.69
N LEU A 81 -1.09 6.20 3.44
CA LEU A 81 -1.03 6.39 4.89
C LEU A 81 0.01 7.47 5.16
N THR A 82 -0.42 8.54 5.81
CA THR A 82 0.50 9.56 6.31
C THR A 82 0.47 9.51 7.82
N ALA A 83 1.62 9.34 8.43
CA ALA A 83 1.73 9.34 9.87
C ALA A 83 2.25 10.68 10.34
N SER A 84 1.51 11.33 11.22
CA SER A 84 2.03 12.42 12.02
C SER A 84 2.29 11.86 13.41
N ASP A 85 2.84 12.65 14.31
CA ASP A 85 3.20 12.17 15.64
C ASP A 85 2.03 11.57 16.43
N GLU A 86 0.81 11.91 16.08
CA GLU A 86 -0.37 11.56 16.85
C GLU A 86 -1.46 10.83 16.08
N GLU A 87 -1.41 10.81 14.76
CA GLU A 87 -2.48 10.19 13.97
C GLU A 87 -2.01 9.73 12.62
N VAL A 88 -2.77 8.82 12.04
CA VAL A 88 -2.58 8.35 10.67
C VAL A 88 -3.69 8.94 9.82
N SER A 89 -3.32 9.64 8.79
CA SER A 89 -4.27 10.20 7.81
C SER A 89 -4.27 9.36 6.56
N ILE A 90 -5.42 9.29 5.90
CA ILE A 90 -5.60 8.53 4.67
C ILE A 90 -5.87 9.50 3.53
N ILE A 91 -5.05 9.42 2.49
CA ILE A 91 -5.18 10.26 1.30
C ILE A 91 -5.35 9.36 0.09
N ARG A 92 -6.39 9.62 -0.70
CA ARG A 92 -6.63 8.82 -1.91
C ARG A 92 -5.66 9.24 -3.01
N GLY A 93 -4.99 8.25 -3.60
CA GLY A 93 -4.06 8.47 -4.70
C GLY A 93 -4.75 8.37 -6.04
N LEU A 94 -5.48 9.40 -6.43
CA LEU A 94 -6.16 9.42 -7.72
C LEU A 94 -5.20 9.72 -8.86
N ASP A 95 -4.35 10.73 -8.64
CA ASP A 95 -3.34 11.14 -9.60
C ASP A 95 -2.02 11.35 -8.87
N CYS A 96 -1.01 10.62 -9.23
CA CYS A 96 0.30 10.82 -8.63
C CYS A 96 1.38 11.09 -9.67
#